data_89b585cc1f0b3c39fa0c752044ef79b5
#
_entry.id   89b585cc1f0b3c39fa0c752044ef79b5
#
_cell.length_a   1.000
_cell.length_b   1.000
_cell.length_c   1.000
_cell.angle_alpha   90.00
_cell.angle_beta   90.00
_cell.angle_gamma   90.00
#
_symmetry.space_group_name_H-M   'P 1'
#
loop_
_entity.id
_entity.type
_entity.pdbx_description
1 polymer ?
#
loop_
_entity_poly.entity_id
_entity_poly.type
_entity_poly.pdbx_seq_one_letter_code
_entity_poly.pdbx_strand_id
1 'polypeptide(L)'
;MIVLGAGISGLATASLLAKAGHKVKVIEGANWIGGKSKRILVDGQRMDTGPALVTFPGVWQEFIRRYDNLGSGPKASEIAPIEFEPLSEVGEYFYRGDKCLLPVEPGNKWHEPWTRFEAVHGKLDKEITTLLTNTSMSPKAVPAVSKLVSNYGIRLTTKSYLDGLKWLPEGLKEVISIHTLNAGVAPESTLALFATMPAVMATQKVLVPVGGVNEIPLTLEKLARYAGVEISLNEKVTAIGKNKVTTTKGDYQADLVISSLDAKVTDRLLGKTTNESGRKMSCSGVAIYAVLDQELPEGTKTHSVIMPDDPAALHKSLGAKQLPKESMVFVNYYKAGHIYPNSKSTVAVLITAPADGKHYGIDSDFAKAELARVSKVMGLPKNIQEYFGSFEVLDPEYFSGWGATGGALYGEARKIWQSGPLHTPKHSSLLKPWLWRVGASTHPGGGIPAVLGGSLIATEKLIKRLSR
;
A
#
# COMPACT_ATOMS: atom_id res chain seq x y z
N MET A 1 -9.45 -23.99 10.02
CA MET A 1 -9.76 -22.59 9.68
C MET A 1 -9.57 -22.35 8.20
N ILE A 2 -10.34 -21.45 7.60
CA ILE A 2 -10.17 -21.07 6.19
C ILE A 2 -9.88 -19.57 6.09
N VAL A 3 -8.81 -19.24 5.36
CA VAL A 3 -8.45 -17.86 5.00
C VAL A 3 -8.83 -17.64 3.54
N LEU A 4 -9.58 -16.58 3.26
CA LEU A 4 -10.04 -16.22 1.92
C LEU A 4 -9.14 -15.12 1.35
N GLY A 5 -8.45 -15.45 0.26
CA GLY A 5 -7.49 -14.59 -0.43
C GLY A 5 -6.04 -14.80 0.02
N ALA A 6 -5.15 -15.00 -0.95
CA ALA A 6 -3.70 -15.15 -0.77
C ALA A 6 -2.94 -13.82 -0.98
N GLY A 7 -3.56 -12.68 -0.67
CA GLY A 7 -2.88 -11.40 -0.56
C GLY A 7 -1.96 -11.34 0.67
N ILE A 8 -1.16 -10.29 0.80
CA ILE A 8 -0.20 -10.09 1.90
C ILE A 8 -0.85 -10.34 3.27
N SER A 9 -2.02 -9.77 3.55
CA SER A 9 -2.70 -9.95 4.84
C SER A 9 -3.22 -11.37 5.06
N GLY A 10 -3.72 -12.03 4.01
CA GLY A 10 -4.16 -13.42 4.08
C GLY A 10 -3.01 -14.37 4.39
N LEU A 11 -1.91 -14.24 3.66
CA LEU A 11 -0.70 -15.05 3.87
C LEU A 11 -0.07 -14.80 5.23
N ALA A 12 0.06 -13.53 5.65
CA ALA A 12 0.59 -13.18 6.97
C ALA A 12 -0.27 -13.75 8.10
N THR A 13 -1.59 -13.63 8.00
CA THR A 13 -2.51 -14.19 8.99
C THR A 13 -2.44 -15.73 9.03
N ALA A 14 -2.42 -16.37 7.85
CA ALA A 14 -2.34 -17.82 7.75
C ALA A 14 -1.04 -18.37 8.33
N SER A 15 0.11 -17.73 8.02
CA SER A 15 1.42 -18.16 8.53
C SER A 15 1.49 -18.07 10.05
N LEU A 16 1.00 -16.96 10.65
CA LEU A 16 1.00 -16.78 12.10
C LEU A 16 0.08 -17.78 12.82
N LEU A 17 -1.13 -18.03 12.28
CA LEU A 17 -2.06 -19.00 12.87
C LEU A 17 -1.54 -20.44 12.78
N ALA A 18 -0.95 -20.80 11.64
CA ALA A 18 -0.36 -22.14 11.47
C ALA A 18 0.88 -22.32 12.36
N LYS A 19 1.75 -21.31 12.46
CA LYS A 19 2.91 -21.32 13.38
C LYS A 19 2.47 -21.42 14.86
N ALA A 20 1.28 -20.93 15.19
CA ALA A 20 0.66 -21.10 16.51
C ALA A 20 -0.02 -22.48 16.69
N GLY A 21 0.13 -23.41 15.75
CA GLY A 21 -0.36 -24.80 15.85
C GLY A 21 -1.78 -25.02 15.30
N HIS A 22 -2.37 -24.06 14.60
CA HIS A 22 -3.71 -24.23 14.03
C HIS A 22 -3.66 -24.78 12.60
N LYS A 23 -4.61 -25.66 12.25
CA LYS A 23 -4.79 -26.14 10.87
C LYS A 23 -5.45 -25.05 10.02
N VAL A 24 -4.75 -24.59 8.99
CA VAL A 24 -5.16 -23.47 8.14
C VAL A 24 -5.11 -23.87 6.67
N LYS A 25 -6.17 -23.51 5.92
CA LYS A 25 -6.23 -23.55 4.46
C LYS A 25 -6.46 -22.14 3.92
N VAL A 26 -5.68 -21.74 2.90
CA VAL A 26 -5.89 -20.50 2.13
C VAL A 26 -6.55 -20.85 0.81
N ILE A 27 -7.59 -20.10 0.43
CA ILE A 27 -8.30 -20.24 -0.85
C ILE A 27 -8.16 -18.93 -1.64
N GLU A 28 -7.60 -19.01 -2.85
CA GLU A 28 -7.35 -17.89 -3.74
C GLU A 28 -8.00 -18.14 -5.10
N GLY A 29 -8.74 -17.13 -5.60
CA GLY A 29 -9.43 -17.20 -6.88
C GLY A 29 -8.50 -17.06 -8.09
N ALA A 30 -7.36 -16.40 -7.93
CA ALA A 30 -6.37 -16.21 -8.98
C ALA A 30 -5.38 -17.40 -9.05
N ASN A 31 -4.59 -17.43 -10.12
CA ASN A 31 -3.50 -18.39 -10.27
C ASN A 31 -2.17 -17.90 -9.67
N TRP A 32 -2.19 -16.80 -8.93
CA TRP A 32 -1.02 -16.19 -8.26
C TRP A 32 -1.34 -15.76 -6.84
N ILE A 33 -0.29 -15.55 -6.05
CA ILE A 33 -0.36 -15.00 -4.68
C ILE A 33 0.03 -13.51 -4.68
N GLY A 34 -0.12 -12.85 -3.53
CA GLY A 34 0.28 -11.45 -3.32
C GLY A 34 -0.85 -10.45 -3.49
N GLY A 35 -1.94 -10.83 -4.15
CA GLY A 35 -3.08 -9.95 -4.38
C GLY A 35 -2.69 -8.75 -5.24
N LYS A 36 -2.75 -7.52 -4.69
CA LYS A 36 -2.36 -6.29 -5.38
C LYS A 36 -0.84 -6.12 -5.53
N SER A 37 -0.03 -6.88 -4.81
CA SER A 37 1.42 -6.96 -4.97
C SER A 37 1.75 -8.17 -5.83
N LYS A 38 1.46 -8.07 -7.14
CA LYS A 38 1.64 -9.13 -8.12
C LYS A 38 2.91 -8.87 -8.94
N ARG A 39 3.60 -9.92 -9.34
CA ARG A 39 4.65 -9.85 -10.36
C ARG A 39 4.06 -10.14 -11.74
N ILE A 40 4.44 -9.33 -12.71
CA ILE A 40 4.20 -9.56 -14.13
C ILE A 40 5.52 -9.75 -14.86
N LEU A 41 5.45 -10.34 -16.04
CA LEU A 41 6.57 -10.46 -16.97
C LEU A 41 6.21 -9.68 -18.22
N VAL A 42 7.01 -8.68 -18.56
CA VAL A 42 6.90 -7.91 -19.79
C VAL A 42 8.18 -8.18 -20.58
N ASP A 43 8.07 -8.76 -21.77
CA ASP A 43 9.22 -9.20 -22.57
C ASP A 43 10.26 -9.99 -21.75
N GLY A 44 9.79 -10.92 -20.90
CA GLY A 44 10.64 -11.73 -20.03
C GLY A 44 11.25 -10.99 -18.83
N GLN A 45 11.12 -9.67 -18.72
CA GLN A 45 11.61 -8.88 -17.61
C GLN A 45 10.59 -8.83 -16.46
N ARG A 46 11.06 -8.96 -15.22
CA ARG A 46 10.22 -8.91 -14.02
C ARG A 46 9.85 -7.49 -13.68
N MET A 47 8.58 -7.27 -13.40
CA MET A 47 8.06 -6.01 -12.88
C MET A 47 7.00 -6.31 -11.82
N ASP A 48 7.04 -5.59 -10.70
CA ASP A 48 6.07 -5.79 -9.64
C ASP A 48 4.98 -4.72 -9.73
N THR A 49 3.72 -5.15 -9.70
CA THR A 49 2.57 -4.24 -9.71
C THR A 49 2.21 -3.83 -8.30
N GLY A 50 1.55 -2.68 -8.16
CA GLY A 50 1.13 -2.15 -6.87
C GLY A 50 2.23 -1.33 -6.18
N PRO A 51 2.58 -1.62 -4.91
CA PRO A 51 3.58 -0.83 -4.20
C PRO A 51 4.98 -1.03 -4.80
N ALA A 52 5.73 0.07 -4.94
CA ALA A 52 7.09 0.05 -5.45
C ALA A 52 8.16 -0.07 -4.34
N LEU A 53 7.77 0.16 -3.09
CA LEU A 53 8.69 0.27 -1.96
C LEU A 53 8.02 -0.13 -0.63
N VAL A 54 8.85 -0.40 0.38
CA VAL A 54 8.42 -0.71 1.73
C VAL A 54 8.70 0.48 2.64
N THR A 55 7.63 1.06 3.15
CA THR A 55 7.68 2.09 4.20
C THR A 55 7.52 1.44 5.57
N PHE A 56 7.98 2.11 6.63
CA PHE A 56 7.86 1.65 8.02
C PHE A 56 8.38 0.21 8.22
N PRO A 57 9.68 -0.04 8.00
CA PRO A 57 10.28 -1.37 8.09
C PRO A 57 10.09 -2.03 9.45
N GLY A 58 9.90 -1.24 10.51
CA GLY A 58 9.58 -1.73 11.85
C GLY A 58 8.35 -2.64 11.91
N VAL A 59 7.37 -2.46 11.01
CA VAL A 59 6.19 -3.34 10.95
C VAL A 59 6.57 -4.73 10.42
N TRP A 60 7.44 -4.80 9.40
CA TRP A 60 7.95 -6.07 8.90
C TRP A 60 8.79 -6.79 9.97
N GLN A 61 9.68 -6.04 10.65
CA GLN A 61 10.48 -6.58 11.75
C GLN A 61 9.59 -7.13 12.88
N GLU A 62 8.51 -6.42 13.22
CA GLU A 62 7.55 -6.87 14.23
C GLU A 62 6.79 -8.13 13.78
N PHE A 63 6.45 -8.25 12.48
CA PHE A 63 5.87 -9.48 11.93
C PHE A 63 6.82 -10.66 12.10
N ILE A 64 8.08 -10.53 11.68
CA ILE A 64 9.11 -11.57 11.82
C ILE A 64 9.28 -11.95 13.29
N ARG A 65 9.45 -10.96 14.18
CA ARG A 65 9.59 -11.19 15.63
C ARG A 65 8.40 -11.96 16.20
N ARG A 66 7.15 -11.64 15.80
CA ARG A 66 5.97 -12.38 16.28
C ARG A 66 5.90 -13.78 15.71
N TYR A 67 6.23 -13.97 14.45
CA TYR A 67 6.30 -15.30 13.84
C TYR A 67 7.31 -16.19 14.56
N ASP A 68 8.50 -15.69 14.83
CA ASP A 68 9.58 -16.42 15.49
C ASP A 68 9.25 -16.79 16.96
N ASN A 69 8.40 -15.99 17.61
CA ASN A 69 7.95 -16.24 18.98
C ASN A 69 6.73 -17.16 19.09
N LEU A 70 6.17 -17.62 17.97
CA LEU A 70 5.05 -18.55 17.94
C LEU A 70 5.56 -19.98 17.73
N GLY A 71 5.14 -20.90 18.64
CA GLY A 71 5.49 -22.33 18.53
C GLY A 71 7.00 -22.59 18.64
N SER A 72 7.41 -23.76 18.17
CA SER A 72 8.82 -24.20 18.09
C SER A 72 9.28 -24.29 16.62
N GLY A 73 10.58 -24.46 16.42
CA GLY A 73 11.19 -24.67 15.09
C GLY A 73 12.01 -23.47 14.60
N PRO A 74 12.51 -23.49 13.35
CA PRO A 74 13.42 -22.51 12.82
C PRO A 74 12.77 -21.11 12.73
N LYS A 75 13.64 -20.10 12.70
CA LYS A 75 13.27 -18.71 12.54
C LYS A 75 12.87 -18.40 11.09
N ALA A 76 12.13 -17.33 10.92
CA ALA A 76 11.70 -16.88 9.60
C ALA A 76 12.88 -16.66 8.63
N SER A 77 13.99 -16.12 9.13
CA SER A 77 15.22 -15.91 8.34
C SER A 77 15.88 -17.20 7.86
N GLU A 78 15.71 -18.31 8.56
CA GLU A 78 16.23 -19.62 8.17
C GLU A 78 15.33 -20.31 7.13
N ILE A 79 14.00 -20.05 7.19
CA ILE A 79 13.02 -20.63 6.27
C ILE A 79 12.95 -19.86 4.95
N ALA A 80 12.91 -18.53 5.02
CA ALA A 80 12.70 -17.65 3.89
C ALA A 80 13.43 -16.32 4.11
N PRO A 81 14.77 -16.29 3.91
CA PRO A 81 15.53 -15.06 3.99
C PRO A 81 15.04 -14.06 2.95
N ILE A 82 15.00 -12.79 3.32
CA ILE A 82 14.71 -11.67 2.44
C ILE A 82 15.71 -10.55 2.71
N GLU A 83 16.33 -10.08 1.66
CA GLU A 83 17.27 -8.97 1.70
C GLU A 83 16.58 -7.70 1.24
N PHE A 84 16.94 -6.57 1.84
CA PHE A 84 16.40 -5.27 1.49
C PHE A 84 17.53 -4.32 1.11
N GLU A 85 17.37 -3.64 0.00
CA GLU A 85 18.24 -2.54 -0.40
C GLU A 85 17.67 -1.23 0.13
N PRO A 86 18.43 -0.48 0.97
CA PRO A 86 18.02 0.84 1.40
C PRO A 86 18.33 1.86 0.32
N LEU A 87 17.32 2.58 -0.15
CA LEU A 87 17.52 3.69 -1.08
C LEU A 87 18.03 4.93 -0.34
N SER A 88 18.84 5.73 -1.02
CA SER A 88 19.42 6.96 -0.48
C SER A 88 18.38 8.08 -0.33
N GLU A 89 17.35 8.05 -1.17
CA GLU A 89 16.29 9.05 -1.21
C GLU A 89 14.90 8.43 -1.14
N VAL A 90 13.95 9.20 -0.64
CA VAL A 90 12.51 8.91 -0.72
C VAL A 90 12.03 9.06 -2.16
N GLY A 91 12.56 10.08 -2.85
CA GLY A 91 12.33 10.37 -4.25
C GLY A 91 12.79 11.76 -4.64
N GLU A 92 12.88 12.03 -5.94
CA GLU A 92 13.08 13.36 -6.52
C GLU A 92 11.72 13.95 -6.91
N TYR A 93 11.37 15.10 -6.31
CA TYR A 93 10.08 15.75 -6.49
C TYR A 93 10.22 16.93 -7.44
N PHE A 94 9.47 16.89 -8.53
CA PHE A 94 9.38 17.96 -9.52
C PHE A 94 8.10 18.77 -9.29
N TYR A 95 8.26 20.07 -9.03
CA TYR A 95 7.16 20.92 -8.65
C TYR A 95 7.37 22.36 -9.14
N ARG A 96 6.46 22.88 -9.98
CA ARG A 96 6.46 24.27 -10.52
C ARG A 96 7.81 24.74 -11.06
N GLY A 97 8.45 23.90 -11.88
CA GLY A 97 9.74 24.20 -12.47
C GLY A 97 10.96 24.01 -11.55
N ASP A 98 10.74 23.74 -10.27
CA ASP A 98 11.78 23.37 -9.31
C ASP A 98 11.85 21.86 -9.12
N LYS A 99 12.95 21.38 -8.53
CA LYS A 99 13.08 20.01 -8.06
C LYS A 99 13.77 19.94 -6.71
N CYS A 100 13.40 18.95 -5.91
CA CYS A 100 14.11 18.64 -4.67
C CYS A 100 14.12 17.14 -4.41
N LEU A 101 15.20 16.66 -3.81
CA LEU A 101 15.24 15.34 -3.19
C LEU A 101 14.57 15.38 -1.80
N LEU A 102 14.06 14.27 -1.34
CA LEU A 102 13.80 14.01 0.07
C LEU A 102 14.71 12.86 0.54
N PRO A 103 15.52 13.06 1.60
CA PRO A 103 15.69 14.31 2.37
C PRO A 103 16.25 15.45 1.52
N VAL A 104 15.90 16.71 1.87
CA VAL A 104 16.32 17.87 1.08
C VAL A 104 17.81 18.14 1.26
N GLU A 105 18.55 18.21 0.15
CA GLU A 105 19.99 18.38 0.13
C GLU A 105 20.46 19.77 0.58
N PRO A 106 21.65 19.89 1.19
CA PRO A 106 22.29 21.17 1.45
C PRO A 106 22.37 22.03 0.18
N GLY A 107 22.13 23.35 0.34
CA GLY A 107 22.11 24.30 -0.78
C GLY A 107 20.75 24.47 -1.45
N ASN A 108 19.79 23.59 -1.26
CA ASN A 108 18.42 23.79 -1.70
C ASN A 108 17.72 24.81 -0.76
N LYS A 109 16.88 25.70 -1.34
CA LYS A 109 16.12 26.71 -0.58
C LYS A 109 15.23 26.16 0.53
N TRP A 110 14.87 24.87 0.47
CA TRP A 110 14.04 24.17 1.46
C TRP A 110 14.85 23.32 2.45
N HIS A 111 16.17 23.33 2.40
CA HIS A 111 16.99 22.48 3.27
C HIS A 111 16.79 22.79 4.76
N GLU A 112 16.88 24.05 5.17
CA GLU A 112 16.70 24.43 6.57
C GLU A 112 15.27 24.14 7.11
N PRO A 113 14.19 24.57 6.40
CA PRO A 113 12.82 24.16 6.77
C PRO A 113 12.63 22.65 6.82
N TRP A 114 13.18 21.89 5.88
CA TRP A 114 13.10 20.44 5.90
C TRP A 114 13.81 19.85 7.12
N THR A 115 15.05 20.23 7.37
CA THR A 115 15.83 19.73 8.51
C THR A 115 15.11 19.97 9.84
N ARG A 116 14.51 21.17 10.00
CA ARG A 116 13.67 21.47 11.18
C ARG A 116 12.43 20.56 11.25
N PHE A 117 11.77 20.30 10.13
CA PHE A 117 10.60 19.44 10.07
C PHE A 117 10.98 17.98 10.39
N GLU A 118 12.03 17.48 9.74
CA GLU A 118 12.52 16.10 9.90
C GLU A 118 13.01 15.84 11.34
N ALA A 119 13.66 16.80 11.99
CA ALA A 119 14.13 16.68 13.38
C ALA A 119 13.01 16.37 14.38
N VAL A 120 11.78 16.78 14.08
CA VAL A 120 10.59 16.51 14.88
C VAL A 120 9.91 15.22 14.41
N HIS A 121 9.60 15.14 13.12
CA HIS A 121 8.74 14.09 12.55
C HIS A 121 9.46 12.78 12.26
N GLY A 122 10.73 12.82 11.88
CA GLY A 122 11.53 11.61 11.61
C GLY A 122 11.69 10.67 12.82
N LYS A 123 11.52 11.20 14.03
CA LYS A 123 11.63 10.44 15.29
C LYS A 123 10.35 9.71 15.72
N LEU A 124 9.28 9.82 14.92
CA LEU A 124 7.96 9.25 15.27
C LEU A 124 7.73 7.84 14.72
N ASP A 125 8.75 7.20 14.16
CA ASP A 125 8.67 5.85 13.58
C ASP A 125 8.14 4.81 14.61
N LYS A 126 8.69 4.80 15.82
CA LYS A 126 8.29 3.85 16.88
C LYS A 126 6.82 3.99 17.26
N GLU A 127 6.34 5.22 17.37
CA GLU A 127 4.95 5.53 17.69
C GLU A 127 4.01 5.08 16.57
N ILE A 128 4.36 5.37 15.33
CA ILE A 128 3.58 4.96 14.17
C ILE A 128 3.58 3.43 14.03
N THR A 129 4.74 2.79 14.11
CA THR A 129 4.86 1.32 14.11
C THR A 129 4.02 0.69 15.21
N THR A 130 4.03 1.27 16.42
CA THR A 130 3.21 0.81 17.54
C THR A 130 1.71 0.90 17.22
N LEU A 131 1.26 2.00 16.61
CA LEU A 131 -0.15 2.16 16.21
C LEU A 131 -0.55 1.25 15.07
N LEU A 132 0.35 0.97 14.15
CA LEU A 132 0.11 0.06 13.04
C LEU A 132 0.00 -1.41 13.51
N THR A 133 0.72 -1.79 14.57
CA THR A 133 0.84 -3.19 15.00
C THR A 133 0.06 -3.54 16.27
N ASN A 134 -0.59 -2.55 16.89
CA ASN A 134 -1.41 -2.74 18.10
C ASN A 134 -2.77 -2.06 17.95
N THR A 135 -3.74 -2.50 18.73
CA THR A 135 -5.01 -1.75 18.82
C THR A 135 -4.78 -0.43 19.52
N SER A 136 -5.36 0.64 19.00
CA SER A 136 -5.24 1.99 19.57
C SER A 136 -5.73 2.11 21.03
N MET A 137 -6.50 1.14 21.50
CA MET A 137 -6.95 1.07 22.90
C MET A 137 -6.10 0.13 23.76
N SER A 138 -5.02 -0.44 23.24
CA SER A 138 -4.13 -1.28 24.04
C SER A 138 -3.28 -0.41 24.98
N PRO A 139 -2.94 -0.87 26.19
CA PRO A 139 -2.02 -0.15 27.07
C PRO A 139 -0.68 0.19 26.39
N LYS A 140 -0.23 -0.65 25.46
CA LYS A 140 1.00 -0.44 24.67
C LYS A 140 0.90 0.75 23.71
N ALA A 141 -0.30 1.07 23.22
CA ALA A 141 -0.52 2.15 22.27
C ALA A 141 -0.71 3.52 22.97
N VAL A 142 -1.08 3.56 24.25
CA VAL A 142 -1.36 4.81 24.98
C VAL A 142 -0.20 5.81 24.94
N PRO A 143 1.07 5.43 25.23
CA PRO A 143 2.19 6.36 25.14
C PRO A 143 2.40 6.91 23.72
N ALA A 144 2.25 6.06 22.69
CA ALA A 144 2.38 6.47 21.31
C ALA A 144 1.27 7.45 20.90
N VAL A 145 0.03 7.18 21.27
CA VAL A 145 -1.10 8.10 21.06
C VAL A 145 -0.84 9.44 21.74
N SER A 146 -0.44 9.43 23.01
CA SER A 146 -0.14 10.64 23.79
C SER A 146 0.94 11.50 23.10
N LYS A 147 2.04 10.89 22.67
CA LYS A 147 3.12 11.58 21.96
C LYS A 147 2.67 12.16 20.63
N LEU A 148 1.86 11.44 19.85
CA LEU A 148 1.31 11.96 18.59
C LEU A 148 0.33 13.11 18.85
N VAL A 149 -0.54 13.00 19.86
CA VAL A 149 -1.44 14.09 20.25
C VAL A 149 -0.64 15.33 20.68
N SER A 150 0.45 15.18 21.42
CA SER A 150 1.30 16.31 21.79
C SER A 150 1.96 17.01 20.61
N ASN A 151 2.30 16.27 19.53
CA ASN A 151 2.89 16.85 18.32
C ASN A 151 1.86 17.57 17.43
N TYR A 152 0.67 17.01 17.30
CA TYR A 152 -0.33 17.55 16.36
C TYR A 152 -1.36 18.47 17.03
N GLY A 153 -1.48 18.40 18.37
CA GLY A 153 -2.45 19.16 19.13
C GLY A 153 -3.88 18.88 18.69
N ILE A 154 -4.65 19.93 18.52
CA ILE A 154 -6.05 19.87 18.09
C ILE A 154 -6.22 19.76 16.57
N ARG A 155 -5.13 19.77 15.81
CA ARG A 155 -5.15 19.73 14.34
C ARG A 155 -5.25 18.28 13.86
N LEU A 156 -6.46 17.87 13.52
CA LEU A 156 -6.76 16.47 13.23
C LEU A 156 -6.39 16.04 11.82
N THR A 157 -6.31 16.97 10.85
CA THR A 157 -6.04 16.65 9.45
C THR A 157 -4.62 17.03 9.04
N THR A 158 -4.08 16.33 8.04
CA THR A 158 -2.79 16.68 7.42
C THR A 158 -2.78 18.14 6.97
N LYS A 159 -3.84 18.57 6.26
CA LYS A 159 -3.94 19.95 5.81
C LYS A 159 -3.94 20.93 6.98
N SER A 160 -4.82 20.77 7.98
CA SER A 160 -4.91 21.70 9.11
C SER A 160 -3.62 21.77 9.92
N TYR A 161 -2.87 20.67 9.97
CA TYR A 161 -1.58 20.64 10.65
C TYR A 161 -0.52 21.43 9.87
N LEU A 162 -0.34 21.14 8.58
CA LEU A 162 0.64 21.82 7.73
C LEU A 162 0.35 23.32 7.59
N ASP A 163 -0.93 23.72 7.43
CA ASP A 163 -1.35 25.13 7.39
C ASP A 163 -1.00 25.87 8.69
N GLY A 164 -0.95 25.16 9.80
CA GLY A 164 -0.53 25.70 11.11
C GLY A 164 0.97 25.95 11.22
N LEU A 165 1.80 25.33 10.40
CA LEU A 165 3.25 25.52 10.39
C LEU A 165 3.62 26.73 9.52
N LYS A 166 3.47 27.96 10.07
CA LYS A 166 3.68 29.21 9.32
C LYS A 166 5.12 29.40 8.85
N TRP A 167 6.09 28.76 9.48
CA TRP A 167 7.50 28.78 9.13
C TRP A 167 7.86 27.84 7.98
N LEU A 168 6.99 26.86 7.63
CA LEU A 168 7.22 25.91 6.56
C LEU A 168 6.79 26.52 5.22
N PRO A 169 7.66 26.57 4.19
CA PRO A 169 7.31 27.09 2.87
C PRO A 169 6.14 26.33 2.22
N GLU A 170 5.27 27.04 1.51
CA GLU A 170 4.06 26.45 0.94
C GLU A 170 4.37 25.30 -0.03
N GLY A 171 5.35 25.46 -0.93
CA GLY A 171 5.75 24.38 -1.84
C GLY A 171 6.22 23.12 -1.10
N LEU A 172 6.94 23.28 0.02
CA LEU A 172 7.37 22.14 0.82
C LEU A 172 6.19 21.48 1.57
N LYS A 173 5.18 22.26 2.01
CA LYS A 173 3.93 21.69 2.55
C LYS A 173 3.21 20.85 1.51
N GLU A 174 3.16 21.29 0.25
CA GLU A 174 2.53 20.55 -0.83
C GLU A 174 3.30 19.27 -1.15
N VAL A 175 4.63 19.31 -1.22
CA VAL A 175 5.48 18.09 -1.36
C VAL A 175 5.25 17.11 -0.20
N ILE A 176 5.15 17.60 1.02
CA ILE A 176 4.84 16.74 2.18
C ILE A 176 3.42 16.18 2.07
N SER A 177 2.44 17.00 1.73
CA SER A 177 1.03 16.62 1.71
C SER A 177 0.65 15.67 0.56
N ILE A 178 1.40 15.65 -0.55
CA ILE A 178 1.12 14.75 -1.68
C ILE A 178 1.19 13.28 -1.27
N HIS A 179 1.94 12.97 -0.20
CA HIS A 179 2.01 11.62 0.37
C HIS A 179 0.67 11.11 0.92
N THR A 180 -0.34 11.96 1.08
CA THR A 180 -1.70 11.51 1.42
C THR A 180 -2.32 10.63 0.32
N LEU A 181 -1.83 10.73 -0.92
CA LEU A 181 -2.20 9.82 -2.01
C LEU A 181 -1.75 8.37 -1.77
N ASN A 182 -0.82 8.13 -0.84
CA ASN A 182 -0.52 6.77 -0.35
C ASN A 182 -1.69 6.15 0.45
N ALA A 183 -2.68 6.96 0.83
CA ALA A 183 -3.99 6.51 1.30
C ALA A 183 -5.10 6.74 0.26
N GLY A 184 -4.76 7.30 -0.89
CA GLY A 184 -5.66 7.57 -2.01
C GLY A 184 -6.68 8.69 -1.77
N VAL A 185 -6.43 9.61 -0.83
CA VAL A 185 -7.37 10.66 -0.45
C VAL A 185 -6.66 12.00 -0.20
N ALA A 186 -7.44 13.08 -0.16
CA ALA A 186 -6.94 14.44 0.01
C ALA A 186 -6.40 14.72 1.43
N PRO A 187 -5.49 15.72 1.60
CA PRO A 187 -4.89 16.08 2.89
C PRO A 187 -5.90 16.51 3.96
N GLU A 188 -7.02 17.09 3.60
CA GLU A 188 -8.13 17.43 4.51
C GLU A 188 -8.93 16.22 4.98
N SER A 189 -8.76 15.08 4.31
CA SER A 189 -9.44 13.82 4.61
C SER A 189 -8.54 12.78 5.29
N THR A 190 -7.26 13.09 5.50
CA THR A 190 -6.29 12.24 6.17
C THR A 190 -5.95 12.76 7.57
N LEU A 191 -5.61 11.84 8.49
CA LEU A 191 -5.12 12.22 9.81
C LEU A 191 -3.81 13.01 9.73
N ALA A 192 -3.59 13.93 10.66
CA ALA A 192 -2.38 14.77 10.73
C ALA A 192 -1.07 13.96 10.72
N LEU A 193 -1.10 12.73 11.23
CA LEU A 193 0.06 11.83 11.24
C LEU A 193 0.60 11.51 9.84
N PHE A 194 -0.20 11.64 8.78
CA PHE A 194 0.29 11.45 7.41
C PHE A 194 1.31 12.52 6.98
N ALA A 195 1.29 13.71 7.58
CA ALA A 195 2.35 14.70 7.36
C ALA A 195 3.75 14.19 7.77
N THR A 196 3.81 13.23 8.72
CA THR A 196 5.07 12.65 9.21
C THR A 196 5.69 11.64 8.22
N MET A 197 4.91 11.09 7.31
CA MET A 197 5.37 9.99 6.44
C MET A 197 6.69 10.29 5.71
N PRO A 198 6.85 11.39 4.98
CA PRO A 198 8.09 11.62 4.23
C PRO A 198 9.31 11.81 5.16
N ALA A 199 9.14 12.39 6.33
CA ALA A 199 10.23 12.56 7.29
C ALA A 199 10.66 11.21 7.90
N VAL A 200 9.71 10.33 8.25
CA VAL A 200 10.04 8.98 8.72
C VAL A 200 10.68 8.15 7.59
N MET A 201 10.16 8.25 6.36
CA MET A 201 10.76 7.57 5.20
C MET A 201 12.20 8.03 4.96
N ALA A 202 12.49 9.32 5.09
CA ALA A 202 13.83 9.87 4.96
C ALA A 202 14.77 9.35 6.07
N THR A 203 14.29 9.39 7.32
CA THR A 203 15.08 8.98 8.51
C THR A 203 15.31 7.46 8.58
N GLN A 204 14.29 6.65 8.31
CA GLN A 204 14.36 5.19 8.36
C GLN A 204 14.86 4.57 7.07
N LYS A 205 15.01 5.36 6.02
CA LYS A 205 15.21 4.99 4.61
C LYS A 205 14.02 4.24 4.02
N VAL A 206 13.88 4.36 2.74
CA VAL A 206 12.97 3.54 1.94
C VAL A 206 13.67 2.23 1.61
N LEU A 207 13.00 1.12 1.85
CA LEU A 207 13.53 -0.20 1.56
C LEU A 207 12.85 -0.79 0.33
N VAL A 208 13.64 -1.43 -0.53
CA VAL A 208 13.11 -2.26 -1.62
C VAL A 208 13.69 -3.67 -1.45
N PRO A 209 12.87 -4.73 -1.44
CA PRO A 209 13.41 -6.08 -1.41
C PRO A 209 14.25 -6.34 -2.66
N VAL A 210 15.42 -6.96 -2.49
CA VAL A 210 16.21 -7.47 -3.62
C VAL A 210 15.35 -8.51 -4.35
N GLY A 211 15.16 -8.30 -5.64
CA GLY A 211 14.20 -9.06 -6.46
C GLY A 211 12.81 -8.39 -6.59
N GLY A 212 12.58 -7.25 -5.91
CA GLY A 212 11.35 -6.45 -5.98
C GLY A 212 10.36 -6.73 -4.85
N VAL A 213 9.31 -5.91 -4.77
CA VAL A 213 8.36 -5.92 -3.64
C VAL A 213 7.53 -7.21 -3.56
N ASN A 214 7.39 -7.94 -4.66
CA ASN A 214 6.72 -9.25 -4.65
C ASN A 214 7.47 -10.31 -3.83
N GLU A 215 8.74 -10.09 -3.47
CA GLU A 215 9.46 -10.99 -2.55
C GLU A 215 8.80 -11.04 -1.17
N ILE A 216 8.05 -10.02 -0.75
CA ILE A 216 7.29 -10.02 0.50
C ILE A 216 6.20 -11.10 0.50
N PRO A 217 5.22 -11.13 -0.43
CA PRO A 217 4.23 -12.21 -0.45
C PRO A 217 4.85 -13.59 -0.71
N LEU A 218 5.94 -13.69 -1.49
CA LEU A 218 6.66 -14.95 -1.68
C LEU A 218 7.29 -15.45 -0.37
N THR A 219 7.88 -14.57 0.42
CA THR A 219 8.39 -14.90 1.76
C THR A 219 7.27 -15.35 2.68
N LEU A 220 6.15 -14.62 2.70
CA LEU A 220 4.98 -15.00 3.51
C LEU A 220 4.38 -16.35 3.09
N GLU A 221 4.37 -16.66 1.79
CA GLU A 221 3.95 -17.99 1.29
C GLU A 221 4.87 -19.08 1.79
N LYS A 222 6.20 -18.90 1.67
CA LYS A 222 7.18 -19.89 2.18
C LYS A 222 6.98 -20.14 3.67
N LEU A 223 6.83 -19.07 4.47
CA LEU A 223 6.57 -19.18 5.91
C LEU A 223 5.25 -19.89 6.20
N ALA A 224 4.20 -19.61 5.45
CA ALA A 224 2.90 -20.25 5.60
C ALA A 224 2.97 -21.74 5.26
N ARG A 225 3.56 -22.10 4.13
CA ARG A 225 3.72 -23.50 3.71
C ARG A 225 4.59 -24.29 4.68
N TYR A 226 5.70 -23.71 5.14
CA TYR A 226 6.55 -24.32 6.16
C TYR A 226 5.77 -24.63 7.46
N ALA A 227 4.88 -23.73 7.85
CA ALA A 227 4.01 -23.94 9.02
C ALA A 227 2.83 -24.90 8.75
N GLY A 228 2.75 -25.52 7.56
CA GLY A 228 1.72 -26.50 7.21
C GLY A 228 0.43 -25.91 6.64
N VAL A 229 0.45 -24.67 6.13
CA VAL A 229 -0.71 -24.09 5.45
C VAL A 229 -0.89 -24.71 4.06
N GLU A 230 -2.08 -25.22 3.80
CA GLU A 230 -2.51 -25.61 2.46
C GLU A 230 -2.97 -24.36 1.70
N ILE A 231 -2.40 -24.08 0.51
CA ILE A 231 -2.78 -22.95 -0.35
C ILE A 231 -3.35 -23.49 -1.65
N SER A 232 -4.62 -23.19 -1.91
CA SER A 232 -5.33 -23.54 -3.14
C SER A 232 -5.51 -22.32 -4.02
N LEU A 233 -4.91 -22.34 -5.21
CA LEU A 233 -5.05 -21.34 -6.24
C LEU A 233 -6.11 -21.76 -7.27
N ASN A 234 -6.54 -20.83 -8.15
CA ASN A 234 -7.60 -21.06 -9.14
C ASN A 234 -8.87 -21.63 -8.49
N GLU A 235 -9.19 -21.14 -7.29
CA GLU A 235 -10.35 -21.57 -6.55
C GLU A 235 -11.12 -20.37 -6.02
N LYS A 236 -12.16 -19.98 -6.74
CA LYS A 236 -12.97 -18.81 -6.41
C LYS A 236 -14.02 -19.15 -5.35
N VAL A 237 -14.03 -18.39 -4.25
CA VAL A 237 -15.10 -18.45 -3.26
C VAL A 237 -16.37 -17.84 -3.86
N THR A 238 -17.49 -18.54 -3.74
CA THR A 238 -18.81 -18.14 -4.26
C THR A 238 -19.81 -17.79 -3.17
N ALA A 239 -19.68 -18.38 -1.97
CA ALA A 239 -20.50 -18.04 -0.82
C ALA A 239 -19.79 -18.31 0.50
N ILE A 240 -20.18 -17.57 1.54
CA ILE A 240 -19.70 -17.72 2.91
C ILE A 240 -20.91 -17.88 3.84
N GLY A 241 -20.96 -18.96 4.59
CA GLY A 241 -21.95 -19.24 5.62
C GLY A 241 -21.30 -19.55 6.97
N LYS A 242 -22.14 -19.72 7.98
CA LYS A 242 -21.67 -20.24 9.27
C LYS A 242 -21.21 -21.69 9.05
N ASN A 243 -19.99 -21.98 9.45
CA ASN A 243 -19.33 -23.29 9.32
C ASN A 243 -19.15 -23.80 7.87
N LYS A 244 -19.37 -22.97 6.84
CA LYS A 244 -19.30 -23.39 5.45
C LYS A 244 -18.71 -22.31 4.55
N VAL A 245 -17.80 -22.71 3.67
CA VAL A 245 -17.31 -21.90 2.54
C VAL A 245 -17.58 -22.68 1.27
N THR A 246 -18.31 -22.09 0.33
CA THR A 246 -18.58 -22.65 -1.01
C THR A 246 -17.63 -22.04 -2.01
N THR A 247 -17.05 -22.87 -2.86
CA THR A 247 -16.09 -22.46 -3.89
C THR A 247 -16.45 -23.08 -5.24
N THR A 248 -15.71 -22.73 -6.27
CA THR A 248 -15.80 -23.34 -7.61
C THR A 248 -15.33 -24.78 -7.65
N LYS A 249 -14.62 -25.28 -6.60
CA LYS A 249 -14.14 -26.66 -6.50
C LYS A 249 -14.92 -27.53 -5.52
N GLY A 250 -15.82 -26.91 -4.74
CA GLY A 250 -16.64 -27.64 -3.77
C GLY A 250 -16.87 -26.87 -2.47
N ASP A 251 -17.44 -27.57 -1.51
CA ASP A 251 -17.78 -27.02 -0.20
C ASP A 251 -16.77 -27.45 0.87
N TYR A 252 -16.42 -26.51 1.73
CA TYR A 252 -15.52 -26.74 2.85
C TYR A 252 -16.21 -26.44 4.18
N GLN A 253 -16.03 -27.31 5.15
CA GLN A 253 -16.42 -27.04 6.53
C GLN A 253 -15.33 -26.24 7.25
N ALA A 254 -15.71 -25.19 7.97
CA ALA A 254 -14.78 -24.35 8.70
C ALA A 254 -15.42 -23.73 9.95
N ASP A 255 -14.90 -24.02 11.13
CA ASP A 255 -15.34 -23.37 12.37
C ASP A 255 -15.06 -21.88 12.38
N LEU A 256 -14.04 -21.47 11.64
CA LEU A 256 -13.58 -20.08 11.55
C LEU A 256 -13.19 -19.73 10.11
N VAL A 257 -13.72 -18.61 9.65
CA VAL A 257 -13.40 -18.01 8.35
C VAL A 257 -12.73 -16.67 8.57
N ILE A 258 -11.57 -16.45 7.93
CA ILE A 258 -10.86 -15.18 7.93
C ILE A 258 -10.86 -14.63 6.51
N SER A 259 -11.54 -13.54 6.26
CA SER A 259 -11.55 -12.90 4.94
C SER A 259 -10.50 -11.81 4.85
N SER A 260 -9.58 -11.94 3.89
CA SER A 260 -8.65 -10.89 3.48
C SER A 260 -9.10 -10.17 2.19
N LEU A 261 -10.32 -10.48 1.74
CA LEU A 261 -10.94 -9.85 0.59
C LEU A 261 -11.45 -8.45 0.95
N ASP A 262 -11.69 -7.62 -0.07
CA ASP A 262 -12.37 -6.34 0.14
C ASP A 262 -13.68 -6.54 0.93
N ALA A 263 -14.01 -5.56 1.79
CA ALA A 263 -15.18 -5.67 2.67
C ALA A 263 -16.48 -5.87 1.89
N LYS A 264 -16.64 -5.20 0.73
CA LYS A 264 -17.82 -5.34 -0.12
C LYS A 264 -17.89 -6.69 -0.81
N VAL A 265 -16.74 -7.22 -1.24
CA VAL A 265 -16.66 -8.58 -1.78
C VAL A 265 -17.08 -9.58 -0.71
N THR A 266 -16.54 -9.45 0.51
CA THR A 266 -16.94 -10.29 1.65
C THR A 266 -18.44 -10.18 1.96
N ASP A 267 -19.00 -8.96 1.92
CA ASP A 267 -20.43 -8.77 2.21
C ASP A 267 -21.32 -9.37 1.10
N ARG A 268 -20.93 -9.28 -0.17
CA ARG A 268 -21.63 -9.97 -1.27
C ARG A 268 -21.59 -11.50 -1.11
N LEU A 269 -20.45 -12.06 -0.74
CA LEU A 269 -20.31 -13.51 -0.48
C LEU A 269 -21.16 -13.98 0.72
N LEU A 270 -21.48 -13.07 1.65
CA LEU A 270 -22.43 -13.31 2.76
C LEU A 270 -23.90 -13.14 2.36
N GLY A 271 -24.19 -12.88 1.08
CA GLY A 271 -25.55 -12.63 0.58
C GLY A 271 -26.12 -11.25 0.93
N LYS A 272 -25.27 -10.28 1.34
CA LYS A 272 -25.74 -8.94 1.64
C LYS A 272 -25.82 -8.09 0.37
N THR A 273 -26.87 -7.31 0.25
CA THR A 273 -26.93 -6.23 -0.74
C THR A 273 -25.93 -5.13 -0.40
N THR A 274 -25.03 -4.83 -1.31
CA THR A 274 -24.05 -3.74 -1.14
C THR A 274 -24.52 -2.52 -1.92
N ASN A 275 -24.94 -1.48 -1.22
CA ASN A 275 -25.23 -0.20 -1.87
C ASN A 275 -23.92 0.55 -2.12
N GLU A 276 -23.62 0.82 -3.38
CA GLU A 276 -22.40 1.52 -3.80
C GLU A 276 -22.62 3.02 -4.05
N SER A 277 -23.89 3.46 -4.07
CA SER A 277 -24.21 4.86 -4.29
C SER A 277 -23.84 5.74 -3.09
N GLY A 278 -23.24 6.91 -3.37
CA GLY A 278 -22.93 7.94 -2.36
C GLY A 278 -21.66 7.73 -1.54
N ARG A 279 -20.92 6.65 -1.71
CA ARG A 279 -19.65 6.43 -0.98
C ARG A 279 -18.48 7.07 -1.74
N LYS A 280 -17.66 7.82 -1.01
CA LYS A 280 -16.40 8.33 -1.54
C LYS A 280 -15.38 7.19 -1.60
N MET A 281 -14.76 7.04 -2.76
CA MET A 281 -13.70 6.06 -2.96
C MET A 281 -12.34 6.76 -2.91
N SER A 282 -11.28 6.02 -2.58
CA SER A 282 -9.91 6.46 -2.80
C SER A 282 -9.63 6.59 -4.30
N CYS A 283 -8.52 7.23 -4.66
CA CYS A 283 -8.12 7.29 -6.06
C CYS A 283 -7.85 5.90 -6.65
N SER A 284 -7.85 5.87 -7.97
CA SER A 284 -7.30 4.79 -8.81
C SER A 284 -5.99 5.26 -9.46
N GLY A 285 -5.52 4.53 -10.46
CA GLY A 285 -4.33 4.87 -11.23
C GLY A 285 -4.34 4.21 -12.60
N VAL A 286 -3.58 4.82 -13.51
CA VAL A 286 -3.13 4.19 -14.76
C VAL A 286 -1.66 3.87 -14.57
N ALA A 287 -1.33 2.60 -14.49
CA ALA A 287 0.02 2.11 -14.24
C ALA A 287 0.56 1.48 -15.51
N ILE A 288 1.57 2.09 -16.09
CA ILE A 288 2.25 1.65 -17.31
C ILE A 288 3.56 1.01 -16.87
N TYR A 289 3.73 -0.27 -17.17
CA TYR A 289 4.92 -1.06 -16.88
C TYR A 289 5.64 -1.33 -18.20
N ALA A 290 6.81 -0.73 -18.39
CA ALA A 290 7.52 -0.82 -19.65
C ALA A 290 8.95 -1.34 -19.49
N VAL A 291 9.36 -2.19 -20.41
CA VAL A 291 10.76 -2.55 -20.66
C VAL A 291 11.34 -1.50 -21.58
N LEU A 292 12.53 -1.01 -21.30
CA LEU A 292 13.14 0.07 -22.05
C LEU A 292 14.05 -0.50 -23.16
N ASP A 293 13.91 0.05 -24.37
CA ASP A 293 14.84 -0.19 -25.48
C ASP A 293 16.10 0.68 -25.36
N GLN A 294 16.00 1.79 -24.65
CA GLN A 294 17.10 2.69 -24.33
C GLN A 294 16.97 3.12 -22.85
N GLU A 295 18.10 3.27 -22.17
CA GLU A 295 18.10 3.76 -20.79
C GLU A 295 17.63 5.22 -20.72
N LEU A 296 16.98 5.59 -19.61
CA LEU A 296 16.73 6.98 -19.30
C LEU A 296 18.06 7.71 -19.06
N PRO A 297 18.10 9.04 -19.20
CA PRO A 297 19.32 9.82 -19.01
C PRO A 297 20.05 9.52 -17.71
N GLU A 298 21.36 9.60 -17.73
CA GLU A 298 22.19 9.43 -16.54
C GLU A 298 21.76 10.40 -15.43
N GLY A 299 21.79 9.92 -14.17
CA GLY A 299 21.31 10.71 -13.01
C GLY A 299 19.82 10.61 -12.74
N THR A 300 19.01 9.97 -13.62
CA THR A 300 17.61 9.68 -13.32
C THR A 300 17.51 8.84 -12.05
N LYS A 301 16.74 9.31 -11.06
CA LYS A 301 16.56 8.64 -9.77
C LYS A 301 15.66 7.42 -9.89
N THR A 302 15.82 6.47 -8.94
CA THR A 302 14.96 5.29 -8.86
C THR A 302 13.50 5.68 -8.69
N HIS A 303 13.23 6.69 -7.88
CA HIS A 303 11.87 7.21 -7.69
C HIS A 303 11.81 8.70 -8.02
N SER A 304 10.98 9.06 -8.98
CA SER A 304 10.67 10.44 -9.33
C SER A 304 9.16 10.70 -9.16
N VAL A 305 8.83 11.86 -8.62
CA VAL A 305 7.44 12.30 -8.37
C VAL A 305 7.19 13.58 -9.14
N ILE A 306 6.35 13.51 -10.15
CA ILE A 306 5.95 14.67 -10.95
C ILE A 306 4.63 15.18 -10.37
N MET A 307 4.72 16.30 -9.67
CA MET A 307 3.58 16.91 -9.02
C MET A 307 2.76 17.74 -10.00
N PRO A 308 1.44 17.88 -9.79
CA PRO A 308 0.65 18.89 -10.51
C PRO A 308 0.99 20.28 -9.99
N ASP A 309 0.83 21.30 -10.83
CA ASP A 309 0.99 22.70 -10.41
C ASP A 309 -0.07 23.15 -9.40
N ASP A 310 -1.26 22.51 -9.43
CA ASP A 310 -2.34 22.72 -8.45
C ASP A 310 -2.77 21.40 -7.81
N PRO A 311 -2.13 20.97 -6.69
CA PRO A 311 -2.51 19.77 -5.96
C PRO A 311 -3.95 19.80 -5.42
N ALA A 312 -4.50 20.97 -5.11
CA ALA A 312 -5.88 21.09 -4.64
C ALA A 312 -6.89 20.78 -5.76
N ALA A 313 -6.62 21.25 -6.98
CA ALA A 313 -7.43 20.91 -8.16
C ALA A 313 -7.38 19.40 -8.47
N LEU A 314 -6.20 18.77 -8.35
CA LEU A 314 -6.06 17.31 -8.45
C LEU A 314 -7.01 16.60 -7.48
N HIS A 315 -6.90 16.89 -6.19
CA HIS A 315 -7.73 16.22 -5.17
C HIS A 315 -9.23 16.46 -5.38
N LYS A 316 -9.62 17.67 -5.80
CA LYS A 316 -11.02 18.02 -6.13
C LYS A 316 -11.54 17.17 -7.29
N SER A 317 -10.76 17.03 -8.37
CA SER A 317 -11.13 16.23 -9.54
C SER A 317 -11.27 14.75 -9.19
N LEU A 318 -10.29 14.18 -8.46
CA LEU A 318 -10.34 12.78 -8.00
C LEU A 318 -11.58 12.52 -7.12
N GLY A 319 -11.88 13.44 -6.19
CA GLY A 319 -13.07 13.37 -5.32
C GLY A 319 -14.40 13.44 -6.07
N ALA A 320 -14.42 14.15 -7.21
CA ALA A 320 -15.56 14.26 -8.12
C ALA A 320 -15.62 13.12 -9.16
N LYS A 321 -14.69 12.17 -9.14
CA LYS A 321 -14.51 11.12 -10.16
C LYS A 321 -14.31 11.68 -11.57
N GLN A 322 -13.59 12.78 -11.69
CA GLN A 322 -13.25 13.43 -12.93
C GLN A 322 -11.74 13.35 -13.17
N LEU A 323 -11.32 13.29 -14.44
CA LEU A 323 -9.93 13.39 -14.80
C LEU A 323 -9.38 14.74 -14.36
N PRO A 324 -8.24 14.79 -13.66
CA PRO A 324 -7.56 16.04 -13.37
C PRO A 324 -6.92 16.63 -14.64
N LYS A 325 -6.73 17.94 -14.65
CA LYS A 325 -5.97 18.61 -15.71
C LYS A 325 -4.51 18.18 -15.70
N GLU A 326 -3.95 18.03 -14.50
CA GLU A 326 -2.62 17.50 -14.24
C GLU A 326 -2.69 16.51 -13.08
N SER A 327 -2.05 15.39 -13.26
CA SER A 327 -2.04 14.33 -12.25
C SER A 327 -0.73 14.34 -11.44
N MET A 328 -0.75 13.70 -10.29
CA MET A 328 0.49 13.25 -9.68
C MET A 328 0.94 11.97 -10.38
N VAL A 329 2.19 11.96 -10.84
CA VAL A 329 2.77 10.81 -11.52
C VAL A 329 4.01 10.32 -10.78
N PHE A 330 4.04 9.01 -10.49
CA PHE A 330 5.25 8.33 -10.06
C PHE A 330 5.96 7.72 -11.25
N VAL A 331 7.27 7.93 -11.34
CA VAL A 331 8.15 7.25 -12.29
C VAL A 331 9.16 6.44 -11.48
N ASN A 332 9.06 5.12 -11.55
CA ASN A 332 9.97 4.21 -10.88
C ASN A 332 10.88 3.57 -11.93
N TYR A 333 12.15 3.95 -11.93
CA TYR A 333 13.14 3.51 -12.91
C TYR A 333 14.14 2.55 -12.27
N TYR A 334 14.25 1.37 -12.82
CA TYR A 334 15.20 0.35 -12.39
C TYR A 334 16.13 -0.02 -13.54
N LYS A 335 17.43 0.24 -13.36
CA LYS A 335 18.47 -0.18 -14.31
C LYS A 335 18.55 -1.70 -14.37
N ALA A 336 19.05 -2.22 -15.50
CA ALA A 336 19.32 -3.64 -15.66
C ALA A 336 20.19 -4.17 -14.50
N GLY A 337 19.76 -5.28 -13.89
CA GLY A 337 20.46 -5.87 -12.74
C GLY A 337 20.34 -5.12 -11.41
N HIS A 338 19.67 -3.94 -11.37
CA HIS A 338 19.41 -3.22 -10.13
C HIS A 338 18.02 -3.59 -9.59
N ILE A 339 17.93 -3.97 -8.32
CA ILE A 339 16.73 -4.48 -7.64
C ILE A 339 16.19 -5.78 -8.30
N TYR A 340 15.86 -5.74 -9.59
CA TYR A 340 15.40 -6.91 -10.33
C TYR A 340 16.55 -7.57 -11.09
N PRO A 341 16.61 -8.91 -11.17
CA PRO A 341 17.60 -9.62 -11.97
C PRO A 341 17.25 -9.57 -13.48
N ASN A 342 16.90 -8.38 -13.96
CA ASN A 342 16.53 -8.12 -15.35
C ASN A 342 17.74 -7.85 -16.20
N SER A 343 17.73 -8.31 -17.45
CA SER A 343 18.77 -8.01 -18.45
C SER A 343 18.57 -6.67 -19.16
N LYS A 344 17.37 -6.09 -19.04
CA LYS A 344 17.01 -4.76 -19.57
C LYS A 344 16.51 -3.86 -18.45
N SER A 345 16.71 -2.56 -18.60
CA SER A 345 16.14 -1.56 -17.71
C SER A 345 14.62 -1.51 -17.84
N THR A 346 13.94 -1.20 -16.75
CA THR A 346 12.47 -1.15 -16.70
C THR A 346 12.00 0.13 -16.05
N VAL A 347 10.82 0.60 -16.43
CA VAL A 347 10.17 1.75 -15.82
C VAL A 347 8.70 1.46 -15.54
N ALA A 348 8.21 1.88 -14.37
CA ALA A 348 6.80 1.95 -14.08
C ALA A 348 6.38 3.41 -13.97
N VAL A 349 5.43 3.83 -14.80
CA VAL A 349 4.83 5.17 -14.77
C VAL A 349 3.42 5.05 -14.21
N LEU A 350 3.20 5.54 -12.99
CA LEU A 350 1.92 5.46 -12.29
C LEU A 350 1.26 6.83 -12.28
N ILE A 351 0.24 7.01 -13.11
CA ILE A 351 -0.56 8.23 -13.23
C ILE A 351 -1.75 8.11 -12.28
N THR A 352 -1.89 9.01 -11.32
CA THR A 352 -3.05 9.01 -10.42
C THR A 352 -4.32 9.34 -11.20
N ALA A 353 -5.35 8.50 -11.08
CA ALA A 353 -6.60 8.60 -11.83
C ALA A 353 -7.82 8.50 -10.91
N PRO A 354 -9.01 8.96 -11.33
CA PRO A 354 -10.23 8.76 -10.58
C PRO A 354 -10.64 7.28 -10.51
N ALA A 355 -11.30 6.90 -9.42
CA ALA A 355 -11.88 5.56 -9.26
C ALA A 355 -13.26 5.52 -9.95
N ASP A 356 -13.28 5.57 -11.28
CA ASP A 356 -14.49 5.60 -12.12
C ASP A 356 -14.75 4.30 -12.88
N GLY A 357 -13.80 3.35 -12.81
CA GLY A 357 -13.88 2.04 -13.45
C GLY A 357 -13.74 2.05 -14.97
N LYS A 358 -13.29 3.15 -15.55
CA LYS A 358 -13.11 3.29 -17.00
C LYS A 358 -11.77 2.75 -17.45
N HIS A 359 -11.72 2.39 -18.73
CA HIS A 359 -10.51 2.03 -19.44
C HIS A 359 -9.71 3.27 -19.85
N TYR A 360 -8.40 3.25 -19.57
CA TYR A 360 -7.43 4.26 -19.96
C TYR A 360 -6.17 3.57 -20.51
N GLY A 361 -6.19 3.25 -21.80
CA GLY A 361 -5.02 2.73 -22.50
C GLY A 361 -3.91 3.80 -22.64
N ILE A 362 -2.72 3.36 -23.06
CA ILE A 362 -1.58 4.26 -23.29
C ILE A 362 -1.90 5.32 -24.36
N ASP A 363 -2.81 5.00 -25.29
CA ASP A 363 -3.25 5.87 -26.38
C ASP A 363 -4.36 6.84 -26.00
N SER A 364 -4.90 6.76 -24.79
CA SER A 364 -5.87 7.73 -24.30
C SER A 364 -5.27 9.14 -24.21
N ASP A 365 -6.07 10.16 -24.48
CA ASP A 365 -5.62 11.57 -24.40
C ASP A 365 -5.05 11.88 -23.01
N PHE A 366 -5.64 11.29 -21.96
CA PHE A 366 -5.17 11.46 -20.59
C PHE A 366 -3.75 10.90 -20.38
N ALA A 367 -3.51 9.65 -20.79
CA ALA A 367 -2.19 9.03 -20.63
C ALA A 367 -1.13 9.74 -21.49
N LYS A 368 -1.45 10.07 -22.76
CA LYS A 368 -0.55 10.82 -23.66
C LYS A 368 -0.17 12.17 -23.09
N ALA A 369 -1.14 12.95 -22.58
CA ALA A 369 -0.87 14.27 -21.99
C ALA A 369 0.04 14.15 -20.78
N GLU A 370 -0.19 13.20 -19.89
CA GLU A 370 0.64 12.99 -18.71
C GLU A 370 2.05 12.48 -19.05
N LEU A 371 2.21 11.56 -20.00
CA LEU A 371 3.52 11.10 -20.47
C LEU A 371 4.34 12.23 -21.11
N ALA A 372 3.70 13.09 -21.91
CA ALA A 372 4.34 14.27 -22.45
C ALA A 372 4.74 15.27 -21.35
N ARG A 373 3.87 15.47 -20.34
CA ARG A 373 4.19 16.32 -19.17
C ARG A 373 5.35 15.77 -18.35
N VAL A 374 5.37 14.46 -18.08
CA VAL A 374 6.48 13.77 -17.40
C VAL A 374 7.80 14.07 -18.14
N SER A 375 7.81 13.87 -19.46
CA SER A 375 9.01 14.05 -20.28
C SER A 375 9.53 15.49 -20.21
N LYS A 376 8.62 16.47 -20.36
CA LYS A 376 8.95 17.91 -20.27
C LYS A 376 9.49 18.26 -18.89
N VAL A 377 8.81 17.84 -17.82
CA VAL A 377 9.15 18.20 -16.44
C VAL A 377 10.47 17.57 -15.99
N MET A 378 10.71 16.32 -16.37
CA MET A 378 11.98 15.63 -16.09
C MET A 378 13.13 16.09 -17.02
N GLY A 379 12.85 16.93 -18.02
CA GLY A 379 13.86 17.38 -18.97
C GLY A 379 14.40 16.27 -19.88
N LEU A 380 13.56 15.28 -20.21
CA LEU A 380 13.97 14.19 -21.10
C LEU A 380 14.17 14.69 -22.54
N PRO A 381 15.18 14.19 -23.28
CA PRO A 381 15.44 14.59 -24.67
C PRO A 381 14.29 14.28 -25.65
N LYS A 382 13.45 13.28 -25.32
CA LYS A 382 12.29 12.86 -26.11
C LYS A 382 11.17 12.43 -25.18
N ASN A 383 9.98 12.16 -25.74
CA ASN A 383 8.87 11.65 -24.95
C ASN A 383 9.26 10.34 -24.26
N ILE A 384 8.91 10.19 -22.95
CA ILE A 384 9.22 8.98 -22.19
C ILE A 384 8.69 7.71 -22.88
N GLN A 385 7.56 7.81 -23.55
CA GLN A 385 6.99 6.70 -24.32
C GLN A 385 7.90 6.21 -25.45
N GLU A 386 8.76 7.07 -25.99
CA GLU A 386 9.72 6.70 -27.06
C GLU A 386 10.91 5.88 -26.55
N TYR A 387 11.05 5.70 -25.25
CA TYR A 387 12.00 4.77 -24.64
C TYR A 387 11.41 3.38 -24.44
N PHE A 388 10.06 3.25 -24.53
CA PHE A 388 9.39 1.98 -24.28
C PHE A 388 9.57 1.03 -25.46
N GLY A 389 10.01 -0.19 -25.14
CA GLY A 389 9.83 -1.35 -26.01
C GLY A 389 8.46 -2.00 -25.74
N SER A 390 8.47 -3.16 -25.10
CA SER A 390 7.22 -3.82 -24.68
C SER A 390 6.68 -3.19 -23.38
N PHE A 391 5.36 -3.13 -23.25
CA PHE A 391 4.71 -2.60 -22.04
C PHE A 391 3.35 -3.27 -21.76
N GLU A 392 2.93 -3.13 -20.50
CA GLU A 392 1.60 -3.48 -19.99
C GLU A 392 0.96 -2.26 -19.33
N VAL A 393 -0.37 -2.12 -19.45
CA VAL A 393 -1.14 -1.04 -18.79
C VAL A 393 -2.18 -1.65 -17.87
N LEU A 394 -2.16 -1.25 -16.61
CA LEU A 394 -3.16 -1.60 -15.62
C LEU A 394 -3.90 -0.33 -15.20
N ASP A 395 -5.20 -0.29 -15.34
CA ASP A 395 -6.02 0.91 -15.21
C ASP A 395 -7.23 0.73 -14.27
N PRO A 396 -8.09 1.73 -14.06
CA PRO A 396 -9.24 1.60 -13.19
C PRO A 396 -10.21 0.47 -13.57
N GLU A 397 -10.36 0.14 -14.87
CA GLU A 397 -11.17 -1.01 -15.31
C GLU A 397 -10.55 -2.32 -14.83
N TYR A 398 -9.24 -2.51 -15.06
CA TYR A 398 -8.50 -3.69 -14.60
C TYR A 398 -8.63 -3.88 -13.07
N PHE A 399 -8.42 -2.80 -12.28
CA PHE A 399 -8.54 -2.89 -10.82
C PHE A 399 -9.97 -3.15 -10.35
N SER A 400 -10.99 -2.70 -11.11
CA SER A 400 -12.40 -3.00 -10.84
C SER A 400 -12.70 -4.48 -10.97
N GLY A 401 -12.06 -5.18 -11.89
CA GLY A 401 -12.16 -6.63 -12.08
C GLY A 401 -11.80 -7.43 -10.81
N TRP A 402 -11.03 -6.85 -9.90
CA TRP A 402 -10.66 -7.46 -8.60
C TRP A 402 -11.68 -7.17 -7.49
N GLY A 403 -12.80 -6.57 -7.83
CA GLY A 403 -13.87 -6.23 -6.89
C GLY A 403 -13.70 -4.90 -6.16
N ALA A 404 -12.70 -4.11 -6.52
CA ALA A 404 -12.54 -2.74 -6.04
C ALA A 404 -13.53 -1.82 -6.78
N THR A 405 -14.44 -1.17 -6.06
CA THR A 405 -15.43 -0.26 -6.67
C THR A 405 -14.74 0.84 -7.44
N GLY A 406 -15.02 0.94 -8.75
CA GLY A 406 -14.42 1.90 -9.66
C GLY A 406 -12.89 1.78 -9.80
N GLY A 407 -12.31 0.66 -9.39
CA GLY A 407 -10.86 0.45 -9.42
C GLY A 407 -10.09 1.14 -8.28
N ALA A 408 -10.75 1.54 -7.19
CA ALA A 408 -10.11 2.21 -6.07
C ALA A 408 -8.97 1.38 -5.46
N LEU A 409 -7.76 1.92 -5.45
CA LEU A 409 -6.55 1.19 -5.01
C LEU A 409 -6.57 0.87 -3.51
N TYR A 410 -7.09 1.80 -2.69
CA TYR A 410 -7.15 1.69 -1.23
C TYR A 410 -8.57 1.44 -0.70
N GLY A 411 -9.55 1.21 -1.60
CA GLY A 411 -10.95 0.98 -1.25
C GLY A 411 -11.71 2.26 -0.90
N GLU A 412 -12.62 2.17 0.08
CA GLU A 412 -13.47 3.29 0.50
C GLU A 412 -12.68 4.35 1.29
N ALA A 413 -12.79 5.61 0.87
CA ALA A 413 -12.26 6.75 1.59
C ALA A 413 -13.05 6.97 2.89
N ARG A 414 -12.37 6.88 4.03
CA ARG A 414 -13.02 6.93 5.34
C ARG A 414 -12.99 8.35 5.91
N LYS A 415 -14.02 8.68 6.65
CA LYS A 415 -14.02 9.91 7.42
C LYS A 415 -13.03 9.80 8.59
N ILE A 416 -12.43 10.91 9.00
CA ILE A 416 -11.38 10.93 10.03
C ILE A 416 -11.81 10.23 11.33
N TRP A 417 -13.07 10.47 11.77
CA TRP A 417 -13.58 9.82 12.98
C TRP A 417 -13.85 8.31 12.84
N GLN A 418 -13.82 7.76 11.61
CA GLN A 418 -13.87 6.32 11.36
C GLN A 418 -12.49 5.66 11.36
N SER A 419 -11.43 6.42 11.68
CA SER A 419 -10.07 5.91 11.84
C SER A 419 -9.83 5.38 13.25
N GLY A 420 -8.79 4.55 13.41
CA GLY A 420 -8.43 4.00 14.72
C GLY A 420 -9.52 3.12 15.35
N PRO A 421 -9.94 3.37 16.62
CA PRO A 421 -10.88 2.51 17.35
C PRO A 421 -12.26 2.41 16.71
N LEU A 422 -12.66 3.45 15.98
CA LEU A 422 -13.97 3.54 15.31
C LEU A 422 -13.96 3.01 13.89
N HIS A 423 -12.82 2.48 13.43
CA HIS A 423 -12.70 1.91 12.09
C HIS A 423 -13.71 0.78 11.84
N THR A 424 -14.37 0.83 10.70
CA THR A 424 -15.34 -0.17 10.26
C THR A 424 -15.03 -0.64 8.84
N PRO A 425 -15.17 -1.95 8.52
CA PRO A 425 -15.57 -3.02 9.45
C PRO A 425 -14.47 -3.32 10.48
N LYS A 426 -14.89 -3.80 11.64
CA LYS A 426 -13.95 -4.33 12.65
C LYS A 426 -13.39 -5.69 12.21
N HIS A 427 -12.26 -6.11 12.78
CA HIS A 427 -11.68 -7.44 12.54
C HIS A 427 -12.65 -8.58 12.89
N SER A 428 -13.46 -8.43 13.91
CA SER A 428 -14.46 -9.40 14.34
C SER A 428 -15.74 -8.73 14.81
N SER A 429 -16.84 -9.50 14.88
CA SER A 429 -18.13 -9.05 15.36
C SER A 429 -18.68 -10.07 16.37
N LEU A 430 -19.35 -9.58 17.40
CA LEU A 430 -20.07 -10.43 18.37
C LEU A 430 -21.22 -11.22 17.72
N LEU A 431 -21.86 -10.65 16.70
CA LEU A 431 -22.95 -11.31 15.98
C LEU A 431 -22.49 -12.42 15.04
N LYS A 432 -21.25 -12.35 14.56
CA LYS A 432 -20.63 -13.35 13.67
C LYS A 432 -19.24 -13.72 14.18
N PRO A 433 -19.12 -14.35 15.35
CA PRO A 433 -17.82 -14.67 15.97
C PRO A 433 -16.98 -15.65 15.17
N TRP A 434 -17.56 -16.36 14.23
CA TRP A 434 -16.92 -17.28 13.30
C TRP A 434 -16.29 -16.59 12.08
N LEU A 435 -16.58 -15.29 11.85
CA LEU A 435 -16.06 -14.51 10.72
C LEU A 435 -15.11 -13.42 11.20
N TRP A 436 -13.88 -13.49 10.73
CA TRP A 436 -12.86 -12.46 10.93
C TRP A 436 -12.51 -11.78 9.61
N ARG A 437 -11.99 -10.55 9.70
CA ARG A 437 -11.59 -9.75 8.55
C ARG A 437 -10.21 -9.17 8.79
N VAL A 438 -9.37 -9.21 7.74
CA VAL A 438 -8.05 -8.60 7.69
C VAL A 438 -7.87 -7.87 6.35
N GLY A 439 -6.79 -7.14 6.17
CA GLY A 439 -6.49 -6.46 4.92
C GLY A 439 -6.93 -5.00 4.88
N ALA A 440 -6.84 -4.39 3.69
CA ALA A 440 -6.99 -2.95 3.50
C ALA A 440 -8.33 -2.36 3.95
N SER A 441 -9.38 -3.18 4.02
CA SER A 441 -10.72 -2.73 4.48
C SER A 441 -10.85 -2.64 5.99
N THR A 442 -9.89 -3.14 6.78
CA THR A 442 -9.91 -3.12 8.24
C THR A 442 -8.83 -2.19 8.80
N HIS A 443 -8.91 -1.87 10.09
CA HIS A 443 -7.85 -1.09 10.75
C HIS A 443 -6.48 -1.85 10.67
N PRO A 444 -5.36 -1.16 10.38
CA PRO A 444 -5.17 0.29 10.20
C PRO A 444 -5.56 0.83 8.81
N GLY A 445 -5.70 -0.02 7.78
CA GLY A 445 -6.07 0.40 6.43
C GLY A 445 -5.24 -0.27 5.33
N GLY A 446 -5.04 0.43 4.20
CA GLY A 446 -4.28 -0.05 3.04
C GLY A 446 -2.78 0.26 3.09
N GLY A 447 -2.03 -0.33 2.15
CA GLY A 447 -0.56 -0.30 2.09
C GLY A 447 0.10 -1.45 2.86
N ILE A 448 1.32 -1.84 2.47
CA ILE A 448 2.01 -3.02 3.04
C ILE A 448 2.11 -2.95 4.57
N PRO A 449 2.59 -1.84 5.20
CA PRO A 449 2.70 -1.79 6.66
C PRO A 449 1.34 -1.93 7.35
N ALA A 450 0.31 -1.28 6.81
CA ALA A 450 -1.01 -1.30 7.41
C ALA A 450 -1.67 -2.68 7.32
N VAL A 451 -1.59 -3.37 6.16
CA VAL A 451 -2.19 -4.70 6.02
C VAL A 451 -1.44 -5.77 6.84
N LEU A 452 -0.12 -5.67 6.97
CA LEU A 452 0.66 -6.50 7.87
C LEU A 452 0.29 -6.23 9.33
N GLY A 453 0.25 -4.97 9.73
CA GLY A 453 -0.12 -4.57 11.08
C GLY A 453 -1.54 -5.03 11.45
N GLY A 454 -2.50 -4.87 10.54
CA GLY A 454 -3.86 -5.39 10.73
C GLY A 454 -3.90 -6.90 10.93
N SER A 455 -3.06 -7.64 10.20
CA SER A 455 -2.91 -9.09 10.38
C SER A 455 -2.35 -9.43 11.77
N LEU A 456 -1.33 -8.70 12.24
CA LEU A 456 -0.78 -8.87 13.59
C LEU A 456 -1.83 -8.62 14.67
N ILE A 457 -2.60 -7.54 14.55
CA ILE A 457 -3.66 -7.18 15.50
C ILE A 457 -4.75 -8.25 15.54
N ALA A 458 -5.22 -8.69 14.37
CA ALA A 458 -6.28 -9.68 14.27
C ALA A 458 -5.83 -11.03 14.81
N THR A 459 -4.63 -11.49 14.42
CA THR A 459 -4.09 -12.79 14.81
C THR A 459 -3.83 -12.88 16.30
N GLU A 460 -3.24 -11.83 16.93
CA GLU A 460 -3.03 -11.80 18.37
C GLU A 460 -4.35 -11.95 19.16
N LYS A 461 -5.40 -11.23 18.73
CA LYS A 461 -6.73 -11.36 19.35
C LYS A 461 -7.33 -12.73 19.16
N LEU A 462 -7.14 -13.30 17.95
CA LEU A 462 -7.70 -14.60 17.61
C LEU A 462 -7.03 -15.73 18.41
N ILE A 463 -5.70 -15.75 18.45
CA ILE A 463 -4.94 -16.74 19.24
C ILE A 463 -5.34 -16.65 20.71
N LYS A 464 -5.38 -15.46 21.31
CA LYS A 464 -5.82 -15.26 22.71
C LYS A 464 -7.26 -15.75 22.95
N ARG A 465 -8.13 -15.71 21.95
CA ARG A 465 -9.49 -16.22 22.05
C ARG A 465 -9.55 -17.75 21.97
N LEU A 466 -8.70 -18.35 21.13
CA LEU A 466 -8.66 -19.81 20.91
C LEU A 466 -7.95 -20.55 22.03
N SER A 467 -7.10 -19.87 22.81
CA SER A 467 -6.39 -20.41 23.98
C SER A 467 -7.24 -20.38 25.27
N ARG A 468 -8.46 -19.82 25.22
CA ARG A 468 -9.44 -19.81 26.31
C ARG A 468 -10.48 -20.92 26.14
#